data_16dd33f9b0944986200cf92ed50649b7
#
_entry.id   16dd33f9b0944986200cf92ed50649b7
#
_cell.length_a   1.000
_cell.length_b   1.000
_cell.length_c   1.000
_cell.angle_alpha   90.00
_cell.angle_beta   90.00
_cell.angle_gamma   90.00
#
_symmetry.space_group_name_H-M   'P 1'
#
loop_
_entity.id
_entity.type
_entity.pdbx_description
1 polymer ?
#
loop_
_entity_poly.entity_id
_entity_poly.type
_entity_poly.pdbx_seq_one_letter_code
_entity_poly.pdbx_strand_id
1 'polypeptide(L)'
;MQRPKVDDDLTLATDFGKTEAFVVEVLDNPATEEGVLLKVMTRGPFEQGQQVWIVDRDGSKVGANVENVSEQTIDNEVTLSTVLPA
;
A
#
# COMPACT_ATOMS: atom_id res chain seq x y z
N MET A 1 -11.95 1.58 8.25
CA MET A 1 -11.40 0.79 7.10
C MET A 1 -11.24 -0.65 7.54
N GLN A 2 -11.71 -1.57 6.73
CA GLN A 2 -11.44 -2.97 6.98
C GLN A 2 -9.99 -3.31 6.61
N ARG A 3 -9.43 -4.28 7.31
CA ARG A 3 -8.07 -4.73 7.01
C ARG A 3 -8.01 -5.28 5.58
N PRO A 4 -7.11 -4.78 4.73
CA PRO A 4 -6.96 -5.31 3.37
C PRO A 4 -6.58 -6.79 3.40
N LYS A 5 -7.04 -7.50 2.40
CA LYS A 5 -6.76 -8.93 2.21
C LYS A 5 -6.08 -9.15 0.87
N VAL A 6 -5.40 -10.27 0.75
CA VAL A 6 -4.87 -10.70 -0.55
C VAL A 6 -6.02 -10.71 -1.57
N ASP A 7 -5.73 -10.25 -2.78
CA ASP A 7 -6.65 -10.09 -3.90
C ASP A 7 -7.57 -8.86 -3.82
N ASP A 8 -7.46 -8.04 -2.77
CA ASP A 8 -8.22 -6.78 -2.71
C ASP A 8 -7.64 -5.75 -3.66
N ASP A 9 -8.53 -4.94 -4.23
CA ASP A 9 -8.16 -3.76 -5.00
C ASP A 9 -8.18 -2.54 -4.08
N LEU A 10 -7.11 -1.76 -4.12
CA LEU A 10 -6.98 -0.52 -3.37
C LEU A 10 -6.63 0.62 -4.32
N THR A 11 -6.89 1.83 -3.87
CA THR A 11 -6.43 3.02 -4.55
C THR A 11 -5.31 3.64 -3.72
N LEU A 12 -4.20 3.96 -4.36
CA LEU A 12 -3.12 4.72 -3.75
C LEU A 12 -3.18 6.15 -4.24
N ALA A 13 -3.29 7.09 -3.32
CA ALA A 13 -3.30 8.52 -3.64
C ALA A 13 -1.96 9.14 -3.28
N THR A 14 -1.42 9.92 -4.19
CA THR A 14 -0.17 10.66 -4.03
C THR A 14 -0.36 12.09 -4.47
N ASP A 15 0.67 12.90 -4.34
CA ASP A 15 0.66 14.29 -4.85
C ASP A 15 0.49 14.33 -6.38
N PHE A 16 0.78 13.25 -7.06
CA PHE A 16 0.70 13.17 -8.52
C PHE A 16 -0.61 12.58 -9.02
N GLY A 17 -1.49 12.14 -8.12
CA GLY A 17 -2.77 11.57 -8.51
C GLY A 17 -3.07 10.24 -7.83
N LYS A 18 -4.01 9.50 -8.40
CA LYS A 18 -4.46 8.23 -7.87
C LYS A 18 -4.06 7.09 -8.80
N THR A 19 -3.67 5.97 -8.21
CA THR A 19 -3.27 4.77 -8.94
C THR A 19 -3.92 3.56 -8.29
N GLU A 20 -4.40 2.62 -9.10
CA GLU A 20 -4.93 1.37 -8.57
C GLU A 20 -3.80 0.44 -8.16
N ALA A 21 -4.04 -0.33 -7.10
CA ALA A 21 -3.10 -1.31 -6.58
C ALA A 21 -3.83 -2.58 -6.21
N PHE A 22 -3.16 -3.70 -6.39
CA PHE A 22 -3.70 -5.02 -6.10
C PHE A 22 -2.88 -5.67 -4.98
N VAL A 23 -3.53 -6.07 -3.90
CA VAL A 23 -2.85 -6.64 -2.73
C VAL A 23 -2.43 -8.08 -3.03
N VAL A 24 -1.14 -8.35 -2.92
CA VAL A 24 -0.61 -9.70 -3.15
C VAL A 24 -0.16 -10.37 -1.86
N GLU A 25 0.13 -9.62 -0.82
CA GLU A 25 0.53 -10.20 0.47
C GLU A 25 0.27 -9.21 1.60
N VAL A 26 -0.15 -9.72 2.76
CA VAL A 26 -0.36 -8.94 3.99
C VAL A 26 0.45 -9.58 5.09
N LEU A 27 1.35 -8.83 5.70
CA LEU A 27 2.25 -9.31 6.75
C LEU A 27 2.17 -8.40 7.97
N ASP A 28 2.46 -8.95 9.14
CA ASP A 28 2.66 -8.13 10.32
C ASP A 28 4.00 -7.39 10.21
N ASN A 29 4.02 -6.13 10.64
CA ASN A 29 5.25 -5.36 10.63
C ASN A 29 6.06 -5.70 11.89
N PRO A 30 7.26 -6.30 11.76
CA PRO A 30 8.05 -6.68 12.93
C PRO A 30 8.57 -5.48 13.74
N ALA A 31 8.54 -4.28 13.16
CA ALA A 31 9.03 -3.09 13.84
C ALA A 31 8.00 -2.46 14.79
N THR A 32 6.71 -2.80 14.65
CA THR A 32 5.63 -2.25 15.49
C THR A 32 4.58 -3.31 15.76
N GLU A 33 3.92 -3.22 16.93
CA GLU A 33 2.88 -4.21 17.30
C GLU A 33 1.61 -4.08 16.47
N GLU A 34 1.27 -2.87 16.03
CA GLU A 34 0.02 -2.58 15.35
C GLU A 34 0.20 -2.37 13.85
N GLY A 35 1.45 -2.39 13.39
CA GLY A 35 1.75 -2.14 11.99
C GLY A 35 1.54 -3.34 11.11
N VAL A 36 1.25 -3.08 9.86
CA VAL A 36 1.18 -4.10 8.82
C VAL A 36 2.05 -3.69 7.64
N LEU A 37 2.54 -4.69 6.93
CA LEU A 37 3.20 -4.52 5.65
C LEU A 37 2.28 -5.07 4.58
N LEU A 38 1.99 -4.24 3.59
CA LEU A 38 1.19 -4.63 2.44
C LEU A 38 2.08 -4.67 1.21
N LYS A 39 2.14 -5.82 0.57
CA LYS A 39 2.77 -5.90 -0.75
C LYS A 39 1.68 -5.78 -1.79
N VAL A 40 1.85 -4.82 -2.68
CA VAL A 40 0.87 -4.53 -3.72
C VAL A 40 1.54 -4.48 -5.08
N MET A 41 0.80 -4.87 -6.11
CA MET A 41 1.22 -4.67 -7.49
C MET A 41 0.52 -3.42 -7.99
N THR A 42 1.28 -2.48 -8.52
CA THR A 42 0.76 -1.20 -8.97
C THR A 42 1.59 -0.65 -10.11
N ARG A 43 1.00 0.22 -10.90
CA ARG A 43 1.68 0.97 -11.95
C ARG A 43 2.04 2.35 -11.43
N GLY A 44 3.10 2.88 -11.94
CA GLY A 44 3.49 4.24 -11.68
C GLY A 44 4.80 4.33 -10.93
N PRO A 45 5.38 5.53 -10.89
CA PRO A 45 6.63 5.73 -10.19
C PRO A 45 6.39 5.86 -8.69
N PHE A 46 6.99 4.96 -7.94
CA PHE A 46 7.05 5.03 -6.48
C PHE A 46 8.50 4.98 -6.05
N GLU A 47 8.81 5.65 -4.95
CA GLU A 47 10.15 5.68 -4.39
C GLU A 47 10.13 5.27 -2.93
N GLN A 48 11.18 4.61 -2.49
CA GLN A 48 11.36 4.26 -1.09
C GLN A 48 11.34 5.54 -0.24
N GLY A 49 10.59 5.51 0.85
CA GLY A 49 10.43 6.65 1.75
C GLY A 49 9.29 7.58 1.37
N GLN A 50 8.63 7.36 0.25
CA GLN A 50 7.50 8.17 -0.18
C GLN A 50 6.29 7.92 0.73
N GLN A 51 5.56 8.98 1.07
CA GLN A 51 4.30 8.86 1.79
C GLN A 51 3.15 8.81 0.79
N VAL A 52 2.23 7.86 1.01
CA VAL A 52 1.05 7.69 0.18
C VAL A 52 -0.18 7.54 1.07
N TRP A 53 -1.36 7.69 0.49
CA TRP A 53 -2.63 7.43 1.16
C TRP A 53 -3.26 6.20 0.52
N ILE A 54 -3.65 5.25 1.36
CA ILE A 54 -4.44 4.10 0.92
C ILE A 54 -5.91 4.50 1.05
N VAL A 55 -6.65 4.43 -0.05
CA VAL A 55 -8.07 4.79 -0.08
C VAL A 55 -8.86 3.50 -0.32
N ASP A 56 -9.77 3.21 0.61
CA ASP A 56 -10.64 2.05 0.51
C ASP A 56 -11.89 2.38 -0.31
N ARG A 57 -12.68 1.35 -0.63
CA ARG A 57 -13.91 1.49 -1.43
C ARG A 57 -14.94 2.40 -0.77
N ASP A 58 -14.96 2.44 0.56
CA ASP A 58 -15.89 3.29 1.33
C ASP A 58 -15.43 4.74 1.45
N GLY A 59 -14.28 5.08 0.85
CA GLY A 59 -13.71 6.41 0.92
C GLY A 59 -12.80 6.65 2.13
N SER A 60 -12.62 5.66 2.98
CA SER A 60 -11.69 5.76 4.12
C SER A 60 -10.26 5.87 3.63
N LYS A 61 -9.46 6.68 4.32
CA LYS A 61 -8.05 6.90 3.99
C LYS A 61 -7.17 6.54 5.17
N VAL A 62 -6.01 5.95 4.87
CA VAL A 62 -4.98 5.73 5.88
C VAL A 62 -3.63 6.06 5.27
N GLY A 63 -2.79 6.73 6.05
CA GLY A 63 -1.42 7.06 5.62
C GLY A 63 -0.55 5.83 5.61
N ALA A 64 0.34 5.74 4.65
CA ALA A 64 1.29 4.65 4.51
C ALA A 64 2.62 5.18 3.98
N ASN A 65 3.69 4.45 4.26
CA ASN A 65 5.02 4.75 3.73
C ASN A 65 5.47 3.66 2.79
N VAL A 66 6.13 4.05 1.72
CA VAL A 66 6.75 3.10 0.80
C VAL A 66 8.05 2.62 1.41
N GLU A 67 8.10 1.35 1.79
CA GLU A 67 9.29 0.75 2.39
C GLU A 67 10.24 0.18 1.35
N ASN A 68 9.70 -0.36 0.26
CA ASN A 68 10.49 -0.96 -0.79
C ASN A 68 9.74 -0.93 -2.11
N VAL A 69 10.47 -0.83 -3.20
CA VAL A 69 9.94 -0.89 -4.56
C VAL A 69 10.77 -1.88 -5.35
N SER A 70 10.12 -2.89 -5.92
CA SER A 70 10.77 -3.85 -6.80
C SER A 70 10.17 -3.70 -8.20
N GLU A 71 10.96 -3.24 -9.14
CA GLU A 71 10.52 -3.07 -10.52
C GLU A 71 10.40 -4.43 -11.21
N GLN A 72 9.27 -4.63 -11.89
CA GLN A 72 9.01 -5.82 -12.69
C GLN A 72 8.66 -5.40 -14.11
N THR A 73 8.39 -6.38 -14.97
CA THR A 73 8.24 -6.13 -16.41
C THR A 73 7.12 -5.14 -16.75
N ILE A 74 5.99 -5.24 -16.06
CA ILE A 74 4.80 -4.40 -16.35
C ILE A 74 4.44 -3.54 -15.15
N ASP A 75 4.30 -4.17 -13.98
CA ASP A 75 3.92 -3.50 -12.74
C ASP A 75 5.09 -3.52 -11.76
N ASN A 76 5.03 -2.62 -10.79
CA ASN A 76 5.99 -2.60 -9.68
C ASN A 76 5.38 -3.31 -8.47
N GLU A 77 6.19 -4.08 -7.77
CA GLU A 77 5.82 -4.58 -6.45
C GLU A 77 6.26 -3.55 -5.40
N VAL A 78 5.30 -2.99 -4.71
CA VAL A 78 5.56 -1.95 -3.71
C VAL A 78 5.19 -2.50 -2.34
N THR A 79 6.09 -2.37 -1.38
CA THR A 79 5.83 -2.73 0.02
C THR A 79 5.48 -1.46 0.78
N LEU A 80 4.28 -1.43 1.36
CA LEU A 80 3.76 -0.31 2.12
C LEU A 80 3.70 -0.68 3.59
N SER A 81 4.16 0.23 4.44
CA SER A 81 3.98 0.09 5.89
C SER A 81 2.89 1.05 6.34
N THR A 82 1.99 0.57 7.17
CA THR A 82 0.90 1.37 7.70
C THR A 82 0.43 0.82 9.03
N VAL A 83 -0.32 1.63 9.78
CA VAL A 83 -1.05 1.21 10.97
C VAL A 83 -2.53 1.33 10.62
N LEU A 84 -3.21 0.20 10.58
CA LEU A 84 -4.63 0.18 10.24
C LEU A 84 -5.47 0.48 11.48
N PRO A 85 -6.60 1.21 11.32
CA PRO A 85 -7.54 1.40 12.43
C PRO A 85 -8.09 0.06 12.88
N ALA A 86 -8.32 -0.03 14.16
CA ALA A 86 -8.89 -1.22 14.78
C ALA A 86 -10.33 -1.47 14.31
#